data_70ce9335f84dafcc847b11c5ebcff76c
#
_entry.id   70ce9335f84dafcc847b11c5ebcff76c
#
_cell.length_a   1.000
_cell.length_b   1.000
_cell.length_c   1.000
_cell.angle_alpha   90.00
_cell.angle_beta   90.00
_cell.angle_gamma   90.00
#
_symmetry.space_group_name_H-M   'P 1'
#
loop_
_entity.id
_entity.type
_entity.pdbx_description
1 polymer ?
#
loop_
_entity_poly.entity_id
_entity_poly.type
_entity_poly.pdbx_seq_one_letter_code
_entity_poly.pdbx_strand_id
1 'polypeptide(L)'
;MKKLFNRITEKQARVLTLCLLGAAAVLLGAALWLNLRAGGGGTTLTTYAMGSYIQQTVYGAGAEEAAQQASSAVTELENLISWRVEDSDIATLNQEAGGEFQDIDPQTWDILNTALQVCQASGGAFDITIAPISWLWDFDEEPHLPQASTIESLLPAVDYTQLSLQEDGTAALRSSSSALDLGAVGKGAACDAAVAAYQEAGVERAVVSVGGSVGVYGEKPFGQKWQVSVRNPDTDGALGVLSVSSGFLSTSGSYEKQFTEDGVTYHHLLDPSTGYPADSGLLSVTVWSSSGALSDALSTACFVLGLEDSLPLLEQFDSQALFITQERQIYLTSGLEDAFTLSSGDYTLAGTV
;
A
#
# COMPACT_ATOMS: atom_id res chain seq x y z
N MET A 1 40.86 16.68 -42.96
CA MET A 1 41.07 17.05 -41.54
C MET A 1 42.52 17.40 -41.14
N LYS A 2 43.56 17.03 -41.91
CA LYS A 2 44.96 17.33 -41.57
C LYS A 2 45.42 18.78 -41.83
N LYS A 3 44.67 19.65 -42.53
CA LYS A 3 45.05 21.00 -42.91
C LYS A 3 44.59 22.13 -41.95
N LEU A 4 43.77 21.83 -40.94
CA LEU A 4 43.30 22.87 -39.99
C LEU A 4 44.20 23.05 -38.75
N PHE A 5 45.00 22.03 -38.41
CA PHE A 5 45.82 22.04 -37.20
C PHE A 5 47.19 22.77 -37.32
N ASN A 6 47.59 23.15 -38.53
CA ASN A 6 48.94 23.72 -38.79
C ASN A 6 49.04 25.26 -38.72
N ARG A 7 48.04 25.97 -38.12
CA ARG A 7 48.01 27.43 -37.96
C ARG A 7 47.84 27.96 -36.54
N ILE A 8 47.77 27.05 -35.55
CA ILE A 8 47.62 27.48 -34.16
C ILE A 8 49.02 27.73 -33.59
N THR A 9 49.33 28.95 -33.18
CA THR A 9 50.56 29.26 -32.47
C THR A 9 50.53 28.60 -31.08
N GLU A 10 51.72 28.29 -30.52
CA GLU A 10 51.85 27.66 -29.20
C GLU A 10 51.08 28.44 -28.11
N LYS A 11 51.04 29.76 -28.20
CA LYS A 11 50.27 30.65 -27.31
C LYS A 11 48.78 30.46 -27.47
N GLN A 12 48.27 30.29 -28.70
CA GLN A 12 46.86 30.02 -28.98
C GLN A 12 46.44 28.61 -28.51
N ALA A 13 47.36 27.64 -28.69
CA ALA A 13 47.11 26.26 -28.18
C ALA A 13 46.99 26.26 -26.64
N ARG A 14 47.86 26.95 -25.92
CA ARG A 14 47.78 27.08 -24.45
C ARG A 14 46.48 27.78 -24.00
N VAL A 15 46.07 28.84 -24.65
CA VAL A 15 44.83 29.56 -24.35
C VAL A 15 43.62 28.64 -24.60
N LEU A 16 43.59 27.92 -25.72
CA LEU A 16 42.52 26.96 -26.03
C LEU A 16 42.44 25.83 -25.00
N THR A 17 43.60 25.30 -24.57
CA THR A 17 43.64 24.25 -23.53
C THR A 17 43.13 24.78 -22.19
N LEU A 18 43.49 26.00 -21.79
CA LEU A 18 42.98 26.62 -20.56
C LEU A 18 41.47 26.88 -20.63
N CYS A 19 40.93 27.31 -21.77
CA CYS A 19 39.49 27.47 -21.97
C CYS A 19 38.75 26.15 -21.91
N LEU A 20 39.27 25.08 -22.50
CA LEU A 20 38.69 23.74 -22.43
C LEU A 20 38.70 23.16 -21.01
N LEU A 21 39.79 23.34 -20.27
CA LEU A 21 39.88 22.95 -18.87
C LEU A 21 38.88 23.72 -17.98
N GLY A 22 38.77 25.05 -18.23
CA GLY A 22 37.78 25.89 -17.56
C GLY A 22 36.33 25.44 -17.84
N ALA A 23 36.03 25.17 -19.11
CA ALA A 23 34.71 24.66 -19.49
C ALA A 23 34.42 23.26 -18.88
N ALA A 24 35.40 22.36 -18.86
CA ALA A 24 35.29 21.07 -18.21
C ALA A 24 35.06 21.19 -16.69
N ALA A 25 35.76 22.10 -16.02
CA ALA A 25 35.56 22.35 -14.59
C ALA A 25 34.17 22.93 -14.27
N VAL A 26 33.62 23.80 -15.12
CA VAL A 26 32.27 24.34 -15.01
C VAL A 26 31.24 23.24 -15.22
N LEU A 27 31.42 22.38 -16.22
CA LEU A 27 30.53 21.25 -16.50
C LEU A 27 30.54 20.21 -15.36
N LEU A 28 31.72 19.91 -14.81
CA LEU A 28 31.86 19.03 -13.64
C LEU A 28 31.22 19.65 -12.40
N GLY A 29 31.41 20.95 -12.16
CA GLY A 29 30.76 21.67 -11.07
C GLY A 29 29.23 21.70 -11.20
N ALA A 30 28.74 21.93 -12.43
CA ALA A 30 27.29 21.86 -12.72
C ALA A 30 26.74 20.46 -12.55
N ALA A 31 27.45 19.43 -13.01
CA ALA A 31 27.03 18.02 -12.83
C ALA A 31 27.06 17.64 -11.34
N LEU A 32 28.06 18.04 -10.58
CA LEU A 32 28.12 17.82 -9.13
C LEU A 32 26.99 18.58 -8.41
N TRP A 33 26.75 19.83 -8.79
CA TRP A 33 25.64 20.63 -8.23
C TRP A 33 24.28 20.06 -8.58
N LEU A 34 24.08 19.58 -9.82
CA LEU A 34 22.88 18.89 -10.23
C LEU A 34 22.70 17.56 -9.47
N ASN A 35 23.80 16.81 -9.25
CA ASN A 35 23.78 15.58 -8.48
C ASN A 35 23.48 15.83 -6.98
N LEU A 36 24.05 16.89 -6.42
CA LEU A 36 23.73 17.33 -5.05
C LEU A 36 22.29 17.86 -4.92
N ARG A 37 21.77 18.57 -5.93
CA ARG A 37 20.39 19.02 -5.99
C ARG A 37 19.39 17.90 -6.32
N ALA A 38 19.79 16.92 -7.10
CA ALA A 38 19.00 15.70 -7.34
C ALA A 38 18.91 14.83 -6.06
N GLY A 39 19.54 15.32 -4.96
CA GLY A 39 19.62 14.61 -3.68
C GLY A 39 20.32 13.28 -3.89
N GLY A 40 21.64 13.27 -3.87
CA GLY A 40 22.50 12.09 -4.09
C GLY A 40 21.85 10.77 -3.76
N GLY A 41 22.36 9.62 -4.15
CA GLY A 41 21.69 8.32 -4.04
C GLY A 41 20.91 8.16 -2.74
N GLY A 42 19.64 7.73 -2.83
CA GLY A 42 18.80 7.55 -1.64
C GLY A 42 19.36 6.49 -0.70
N THR A 43 19.09 6.63 0.58
CA THR A 43 19.35 5.59 1.57
C THR A 43 18.24 4.55 1.48
N THR A 44 18.61 3.30 1.23
CA THR A 44 17.65 2.17 1.21
C THR A 44 17.81 1.36 2.49
N LEU A 45 16.69 1.07 3.14
CA LEU A 45 16.61 0.22 4.32
C LEU A 45 15.53 -0.85 4.11
N THR A 46 15.82 -2.08 4.51
CA THR A 46 14.84 -3.18 4.53
C THR A 46 14.74 -3.71 5.94
N THR A 47 13.53 -3.77 6.46
CA THR A 47 13.19 -4.33 7.78
C THR A 47 12.03 -5.31 7.65
N TYR A 48 11.59 -5.92 8.74
CA TYR A 48 10.45 -6.84 8.78
C TYR A 48 9.52 -6.45 9.92
N ALA A 49 8.27 -6.16 9.59
CA ALA A 49 7.16 -5.95 10.51
C ALA A 49 5.85 -6.12 9.75
N MET A 50 4.71 -6.09 10.42
CA MET A 50 3.36 -6.26 9.81
C MET A 50 3.24 -7.59 9.03
N GLY A 51 3.96 -8.63 9.45
CA GLY A 51 4.01 -9.90 8.75
C GLY A 51 4.64 -9.83 7.34
N SER A 52 5.39 -8.76 7.02
CA SER A 52 5.93 -8.53 5.68
C SER A 52 7.29 -7.83 5.69
N TYR A 53 7.94 -7.80 4.53
CA TYR A 53 9.11 -6.93 4.33
C TYR A 53 8.67 -5.50 4.13
N ILE A 54 9.38 -4.59 4.83
CA ILE A 54 9.29 -3.15 4.65
C ILE A 54 10.53 -2.72 3.88
N GLN A 55 10.33 -2.22 2.68
CA GLN A 55 11.41 -1.67 1.86
C GLN A 55 11.18 -0.17 1.69
N GLN A 56 12.20 0.62 2.01
CA GLN A 56 12.09 2.06 1.91
C GLN A 56 13.33 2.66 1.27
N THR A 57 13.16 3.75 0.52
CA THR A 57 14.24 4.56 -0.01
C THR A 57 13.95 6.01 0.30
N VAL A 58 14.82 6.63 1.09
CA VAL A 58 14.68 7.99 1.61
C VAL A 58 15.76 8.87 1.01
N TYR A 59 15.43 10.09 0.63
CA TYR A 59 16.33 11.03 -0.03
C TYR A 59 16.43 12.33 0.76
N GLY A 60 17.63 12.92 0.76
CA GLY A 60 17.90 14.18 1.41
C GLY A 60 18.83 14.05 2.60
N ALA A 61 19.07 15.17 3.29
CA ALA A 61 19.86 15.17 4.51
C ALA A 61 19.11 14.43 5.64
N GLY A 62 19.80 13.62 6.43
CA GLY A 62 19.17 12.83 7.50
C GLY A 62 18.42 11.60 7.02
N ALA A 63 18.55 11.19 5.75
CA ALA A 63 17.79 10.08 5.16
C ALA A 63 17.95 8.75 5.91
N GLU A 64 19.14 8.46 6.45
CA GLU A 64 19.38 7.23 7.23
C GLU A 64 18.61 7.23 8.55
N GLU A 65 18.65 8.34 9.28
CA GLU A 65 17.94 8.51 10.54
C GLU A 65 16.41 8.48 10.31
N ALA A 66 15.93 9.17 9.29
CA ALA A 66 14.51 9.15 8.92
C ALA A 66 14.02 7.75 8.54
N ALA A 67 14.84 6.97 7.83
CA ALA A 67 14.52 5.57 7.50
C ALA A 67 14.42 4.69 8.76
N GLN A 68 15.30 4.91 9.75
CA GLN A 68 15.26 4.20 11.02
C GLN A 68 14.02 4.60 11.84
N GLN A 69 13.70 5.90 11.92
CA GLN A 69 12.51 6.41 12.59
C GLN A 69 11.23 5.84 11.98
N ALA A 70 11.13 5.81 10.65
CA ALA A 70 10.00 5.22 9.95
C ALA A 70 9.85 3.71 10.25
N SER A 71 10.96 2.96 10.30
CA SER A 71 10.91 1.54 10.70
C SER A 71 10.45 1.35 12.14
N SER A 72 10.87 2.23 13.05
CA SER A 72 10.42 2.21 14.45
C SER A 72 8.92 2.50 14.53
N ALA A 73 8.45 3.55 13.85
CA ALA A 73 7.03 3.92 13.82
C ALA A 73 6.14 2.79 13.30
N VAL A 74 6.57 2.06 12.25
CA VAL A 74 5.83 0.89 11.76
C VAL A 74 5.81 -0.25 12.78
N THR A 75 6.92 -0.50 13.49
CA THR A 75 6.97 -1.54 14.54
C THR A 75 6.12 -1.15 15.75
N GLU A 76 6.12 0.12 16.13
CA GLU A 76 5.26 0.65 17.19
C GLU A 76 3.79 0.50 16.83
N LEU A 77 3.42 0.81 15.58
CA LEU A 77 2.07 0.61 15.09
C LEU A 77 1.66 -0.87 15.10
N GLU A 78 2.54 -1.80 14.69
CA GLU A 78 2.25 -3.24 14.79
C GLU A 78 1.92 -3.66 16.21
N ASN A 79 2.66 -3.14 17.20
CA ASN A 79 2.40 -3.42 18.61
C ASN A 79 1.05 -2.87 19.10
N LEU A 80 0.51 -1.85 18.46
CA LEU A 80 -0.80 -1.30 18.79
C LEU A 80 -1.96 -2.06 18.12
N ILE A 81 -1.80 -2.46 16.84
CA ILE A 81 -2.94 -2.92 16.03
C ILE A 81 -2.92 -4.40 15.67
N SER A 82 -1.86 -5.15 15.98
CA SER A 82 -1.79 -6.57 15.66
C SER A 82 -2.49 -7.40 16.72
N TRP A 83 -3.53 -8.13 16.35
CA TRP A 83 -4.20 -9.06 17.26
C TRP A 83 -3.31 -10.22 17.75
N ARG A 84 -2.15 -10.42 17.10
CA ARG A 84 -1.14 -11.43 17.49
C ARG A 84 -0.20 -10.92 18.61
N VAL A 85 -0.22 -9.64 18.92
CA VAL A 85 0.55 -9.03 20.02
C VAL A 85 -0.36 -8.95 21.25
N GLU A 86 0.01 -9.63 22.33
CA GLU A 86 -0.83 -9.89 23.51
C GLU A 86 -1.39 -8.63 24.16
N ASP A 87 -0.60 -7.55 24.23
CA ASP A 87 -0.97 -6.30 24.88
C ASP A 87 -1.38 -5.19 23.88
N SER A 88 -1.68 -5.55 22.62
CA SER A 88 -2.16 -4.57 21.63
C SER A 88 -3.60 -4.14 21.94
N ASP A 89 -3.97 -2.94 21.45
CA ASP A 89 -5.36 -2.47 21.55
C ASP A 89 -6.34 -3.45 20.92
N ILE A 90 -6.00 -4.01 19.76
CA ILE A 90 -6.87 -4.97 19.05
C ILE A 90 -6.97 -6.31 19.79
N ALA A 91 -5.88 -6.81 20.35
CA ALA A 91 -5.94 -8.02 21.18
C ALA A 91 -6.79 -7.79 22.43
N THR A 92 -6.64 -6.63 23.07
CA THR A 92 -7.45 -6.23 24.23
C THR A 92 -8.93 -6.13 23.88
N LEU A 93 -9.29 -5.44 22.79
CA LEU A 93 -10.68 -5.35 22.32
C LEU A 93 -11.28 -6.73 22.00
N ASN A 94 -10.49 -7.64 21.41
CA ASN A 94 -10.92 -9.00 21.12
C ASN A 94 -11.13 -9.84 22.40
N GLN A 95 -10.27 -9.68 23.40
CA GLN A 95 -10.38 -10.37 24.69
C GLN A 95 -11.57 -9.88 25.52
N GLU A 96 -11.84 -8.57 25.50
CA GLU A 96 -12.91 -7.91 26.25
C GLU A 96 -14.21 -7.79 25.45
N ALA A 97 -14.34 -8.53 24.33
CA ALA A 97 -15.53 -8.49 23.49
C ALA A 97 -16.81 -8.84 24.26
N GLY A 98 -17.85 -8.03 24.12
CA GLY A 98 -19.10 -8.08 24.91
C GLY A 98 -19.02 -7.38 26.27
N GLY A 99 -17.87 -6.78 26.60
CA GLY A 99 -17.61 -6.05 27.84
C GLY A 99 -17.76 -4.53 27.75
N GLU A 100 -17.03 -3.86 28.62
CA GLU A 100 -17.01 -2.41 28.72
C GLU A 100 -16.08 -1.76 27.66
N PHE A 101 -16.17 -0.44 27.51
CA PHE A 101 -15.27 0.32 26.68
C PHE A 101 -13.85 0.27 27.20
N GLN A 102 -12.88 0.13 26.29
CA GLN A 102 -11.44 0.13 26.56
C GLN A 102 -10.83 1.43 26.04
N ASP A 103 -9.86 1.99 26.77
CA ASP A 103 -9.01 3.07 26.28
C ASP A 103 -8.09 2.50 25.20
N ILE A 104 -8.01 3.17 24.05
CA ILE A 104 -7.13 2.79 22.94
C ILE A 104 -6.25 3.96 22.51
N ASP A 105 -5.12 3.64 21.88
CA ASP A 105 -4.23 4.66 21.32
C ASP A 105 -4.94 5.49 20.23
N PRO A 106 -4.69 6.80 20.14
CA PRO A 106 -5.26 7.64 19.08
C PRO A 106 -5.00 7.12 17.66
N GLN A 107 -3.84 6.50 17.38
CA GLN A 107 -3.57 5.91 16.07
C GLN A 107 -4.48 4.70 15.80
N THR A 108 -4.70 3.85 16.80
CA THR A 108 -5.66 2.74 16.71
C THR A 108 -7.06 3.26 16.45
N TRP A 109 -7.48 4.31 17.16
CA TRP A 109 -8.78 4.94 16.99
C TRP A 109 -8.99 5.46 15.56
N ASP A 110 -8.01 6.19 15.01
CA ASP A 110 -8.07 6.75 13.64
C ASP A 110 -8.16 5.65 12.58
N ILE A 111 -7.41 4.54 12.76
CA ILE A 111 -7.45 3.39 11.86
C ILE A 111 -8.82 2.69 11.92
N LEU A 112 -9.32 2.43 13.12
CA LEU A 112 -10.64 1.82 13.31
C LEU A 112 -11.76 2.70 12.75
N ASN A 113 -11.68 4.01 12.93
CA ASN A 113 -12.64 4.97 12.38
C ASN A 113 -12.62 4.96 10.84
N THR A 114 -11.43 4.98 10.24
CA THR A 114 -11.27 4.87 8.78
C THR A 114 -11.85 3.56 8.26
N ALA A 115 -11.53 2.44 8.91
CA ALA A 115 -12.05 1.12 8.55
C ALA A 115 -13.58 1.06 8.66
N LEU A 116 -14.18 1.58 9.74
CA LEU A 116 -15.62 1.63 9.93
C LEU A 116 -16.33 2.45 8.84
N GLN A 117 -15.74 3.57 8.41
CA GLN A 117 -16.29 4.35 7.30
C GLN A 117 -16.35 3.53 6.02
N VAL A 118 -15.32 2.74 5.72
CA VAL A 118 -15.31 1.84 4.55
C VAL A 118 -16.30 0.67 4.75
N CYS A 119 -16.39 0.08 5.95
CA CYS A 119 -17.41 -0.95 6.26
C CYS A 119 -18.83 -0.44 5.97
N GLN A 120 -19.15 0.75 6.44
CA GLN A 120 -20.46 1.38 6.25
C GLN A 120 -20.72 1.72 4.78
N ALA A 121 -19.76 2.34 4.11
CA ALA A 121 -19.91 2.77 2.73
C ALA A 121 -19.98 1.61 1.73
N SER A 122 -19.28 0.50 2.01
CA SER A 122 -19.32 -0.74 1.21
C SER A 122 -20.52 -1.64 1.52
N GLY A 123 -21.37 -1.25 2.49
CA GLY A 123 -22.48 -2.09 2.93
C GLY A 123 -22.05 -3.41 3.54
N GLY A 124 -20.84 -3.48 4.13
CA GLY A 124 -20.29 -4.67 4.76
C GLY A 124 -19.48 -5.58 3.81
N ALA A 125 -19.25 -5.19 2.55
CA ALA A 125 -18.33 -5.92 1.66
C ALA A 125 -16.88 -5.88 2.16
N PHE A 126 -16.53 -4.87 2.94
CA PHE A 126 -15.37 -4.81 3.79
C PHE A 126 -15.84 -4.81 5.24
N ASP A 127 -15.36 -5.74 6.05
CA ASP A 127 -15.72 -5.84 7.45
C ASP A 127 -14.54 -6.30 8.30
N ILE A 128 -14.09 -5.41 9.20
CA ILE A 128 -12.95 -5.69 10.07
C ILE A 128 -13.29 -6.65 11.23
N THR A 129 -14.55 -7.01 11.42
CA THR A 129 -14.95 -8.06 12.38
C THR A 129 -14.86 -9.46 11.78
N ILE A 130 -14.24 -9.63 10.62
CA ILE A 130 -14.04 -10.90 9.89
C ILE A 130 -13.17 -11.92 10.63
N ALA A 131 -12.52 -11.54 11.73
CA ALA A 131 -11.56 -12.37 12.45
C ALA A 131 -12.02 -13.80 12.75
N PRO A 132 -13.27 -14.07 13.24
CA PRO A 132 -13.72 -15.43 13.50
C PRO A 132 -13.69 -16.33 12.25
N ILE A 133 -13.86 -15.75 11.07
CA ILE A 133 -13.81 -16.47 9.80
C ILE A 133 -12.37 -16.53 9.27
N SER A 134 -11.61 -15.41 9.28
CA SER A 134 -10.23 -15.39 8.77
C SER A 134 -9.32 -16.36 9.56
N TRP A 135 -9.50 -16.42 10.87
CA TRP A 135 -8.76 -17.37 11.72
C TRP A 135 -9.14 -18.84 11.44
N LEU A 136 -10.40 -19.09 11.07
CA LEU A 136 -10.85 -20.44 10.74
C LEU A 136 -10.19 -20.96 9.45
N TRP A 137 -9.96 -20.09 8.44
CA TRP A 137 -9.29 -20.44 7.19
C TRP A 137 -7.77 -20.57 7.34
N ASP A 138 -7.16 -19.86 8.27
CA ASP A 138 -5.75 -19.87 8.64
C ASP A 138 -4.77 -19.78 7.46
N PHE A 139 -5.01 -18.82 6.54
CA PHE A 139 -4.19 -18.62 5.36
C PHE A 139 -2.71 -18.30 5.66
N ASP A 140 -2.37 -17.97 6.90
CA ASP A 140 -1.02 -17.57 7.30
C ASP A 140 -0.13 -18.74 7.72
N GLU A 141 -0.69 -19.77 8.38
CA GLU A 141 0.08 -20.86 8.99
C GLU A 141 -0.28 -22.23 8.42
N GLU A 142 -1.53 -22.67 8.57
CA GLU A 142 -2.02 -23.99 8.14
C GLU A 142 -3.30 -23.86 7.27
N PRO A 143 -3.19 -23.33 6.04
CA PRO A 143 -4.36 -23.10 5.18
C PRO A 143 -5.13 -24.39 4.91
N HIS A 144 -6.45 -24.38 5.16
CA HIS A 144 -7.33 -25.52 4.93
C HIS A 144 -8.76 -25.06 4.61
N LEU A 145 -9.54 -25.94 3.98
CA LEU A 145 -10.96 -25.71 3.75
C LEU A 145 -11.76 -26.01 5.02
N PRO A 146 -12.39 -25.02 5.67
CA PRO A 146 -13.20 -25.25 6.85
C PRO A 146 -14.49 -26.03 6.54
N GLN A 147 -15.06 -26.67 7.55
CA GLN A 147 -16.38 -27.28 7.40
C GLN A 147 -17.45 -26.19 7.21
N ALA A 148 -18.34 -26.37 6.23
CA ALA A 148 -19.40 -25.41 5.93
C ALA A 148 -20.26 -25.05 7.15
N SER A 149 -20.62 -26.07 7.98
CA SER A 149 -21.38 -25.85 9.20
C SER A 149 -20.66 -24.98 10.24
N THR A 150 -19.31 -25.00 10.24
CA THR A 150 -18.52 -24.12 11.13
C THR A 150 -18.54 -22.69 10.62
N ILE A 151 -18.36 -22.48 9.31
CA ILE A 151 -18.50 -21.15 8.68
C ILE A 151 -19.90 -20.59 8.98
N GLU A 152 -20.97 -21.34 8.69
CA GLU A 152 -22.35 -20.94 8.95
C GLU A 152 -22.60 -20.54 10.42
N SER A 153 -21.97 -21.24 11.36
CA SER A 153 -22.13 -20.95 12.80
C SER A 153 -21.38 -19.69 13.26
N LEU A 154 -20.26 -19.33 12.60
CA LEU A 154 -19.45 -18.17 12.94
C LEU A 154 -19.83 -16.93 12.15
N LEU A 155 -20.43 -17.07 10.97
CA LEU A 155 -20.78 -15.97 10.10
C LEU A 155 -21.61 -14.86 10.79
N PRO A 156 -22.55 -15.13 11.69
CA PRO A 156 -23.28 -14.10 12.42
C PRO A 156 -22.41 -13.22 13.37
N ALA A 157 -21.17 -13.61 13.62
CA ALA A 157 -20.20 -12.81 14.40
C ALA A 157 -19.53 -11.72 13.56
N VAL A 158 -19.63 -11.80 12.23
CA VAL A 158 -19.13 -10.81 11.28
C VAL A 158 -20.17 -9.73 11.09
N ASP A 159 -20.02 -8.64 11.83
CA ASP A 159 -20.95 -7.52 11.86
C ASP A 159 -20.22 -6.28 12.40
N TYR A 160 -19.73 -5.42 11.51
CA TYR A 160 -19.00 -4.19 11.89
C TYR A 160 -19.82 -3.25 12.78
N THR A 161 -21.16 -3.37 12.80
CA THR A 161 -22.01 -2.55 13.68
C THR A 161 -21.85 -2.89 15.17
N GLN A 162 -21.19 -4.01 15.47
CA GLN A 162 -20.81 -4.39 16.83
C GLN A 162 -19.62 -3.60 17.37
N LEU A 163 -18.81 -2.97 16.51
CA LEU A 163 -17.74 -2.07 16.94
C LEU A 163 -18.31 -0.69 17.23
N SER A 164 -18.06 -0.19 18.42
CA SER A 164 -18.44 1.15 18.85
C SER A 164 -17.20 1.95 19.20
N LEU A 165 -17.03 3.12 18.56
CA LEU A 165 -16.00 4.11 18.88
C LEU A 165 -16.64 5.31 19.57
N GLN A 166 -15.97 5.90 20.57
CA GLN A 166 -16.39 7.14 21.23
C GLN A 166 -15.36 8.25 20.97
N GLU A 167 -15.82 9.49 20.99
CA GLU A 167 -14.97 10.67 20.77
C GLU A 167 -13.93 10.89 21.88
N ASP A 168 -14.11 10.22 23.02
CA ASP A 168 -13.17 10.29 24.16
C ASP A 168 -11.96 9.35 24.02
N GLY A 169 -11.84 8.66 22.88
CA GLY A 169 -10.72 7.77 22.59
C GLY A 169 -10.94 6.33 23.06
N THR A 170 -12.18 5.95 23.39
CA THR A 170 -12.51 4.59 23.81
C THR A 170 -13.20 3.78 22.71
N ALA A 171 -13.07 2.44 22.76
CA ALA A 171 -13.71 1.51 21.85
C ALA A 171 -14.26 0.28 22.57
N ALA A 172 -15.29 -0.35 22.01
CA ALA A 172 -15.81 -1.62 22.48
C ALA A 172 -16.37 -2.48 21.35
N LEU A 173 -16.16 -3.80 21.44
CA LEU A 173 -16.94 -4.80 20.71
C LEU A 173 -18.16 -5.17 21.53
N ARG A 174 -19.35 -4.93 20.99
CA ARG A 174 -20.63 -5.16 21.69
C ARG A 174 -21.02 -6.62 21.84
N SER A 175 -20.57 -7.46 20.92
CA SER A 175 -20.85 -8.89 20.93
C SER A 175 -19.63 -9.69 21.38
N SER A 176 -19.81 -10.61 22.32
CA SER A 176 -18.75 -11.50 22.79
C SER A 176 -18.30 -12.54 21.76
N SER A 177 -18.99 -12.66 20.63
CA SER A 177 -18.61 -13.54 19.53
C SER A 177 -17.84 -12.82 18.42
N SER A 178 -17.84 -11.47 18.42
CA SER A 178 -17.12 -10.66 17.43
C SER A 178 -15.65 -10.54 17.77
N ALA A 179 -14.80 -10.47 16.76
CA ALA A 179 -13.38 -10.18 16.91
C ALA A 179 -12.87 -9.41 15.70
N LEU A 180 -11.88 -8.54 15.91
CA LEU A 180 -11.27 -7.68 14.91
C LEU A 180 -10.04 -8.33 14.27
N ASP A 181 -9.92 -8.17 12.96
CA ASP A 181 -8.72 -8.42 12.19
C ASP A 181 -8.45 -7.22 11.27
N LEU A 182 -7.33 -6.55 11.47
CA LEU A 182 -6.94 -5.37 10.70
C LEU A 182 -5.96 -5.70 9.56
N GLY A 183 -5.84 -6.95 9.15
CA GLY A 183 -4.95 -7.38 8.07
C GLY A 183 -5.18 -6.69 6.73
N ALA A 184 -6.41 -6.23 6.48
CA ALA A 184 -6.82 -5.54 5.26
C ALA A 184 -6.79 -4.00 5.32
N VAL A 185 -6.21 -3.42 6.39
CA VAL A 185 -6.02 -1.97 6.57
C VAL A 185 -4.66 -1.64 7.17
N GLY A 186 -4.04 -2.59 7.85
CA GLY A 186 -2.84 -2.39 8.66
C GLY A 186 -1.59 -2.07 7.86
N LYS A 187 -1.41 -2.66 6.68
CA LYS A 187 -0.23 -2.39 5.84
C LYS A 187 -0.28 -0.99 5.24
N GLY A 188 -1.47 -0.55 4.85
CA GLY A 188 -1.69 0.83 4.44
C GLY A 188 -1.42 1.82 5.56
N ALA A 189 -1.95 1.57 6.76
CA ALA A 189 -1.69 2.37 7.95
C ALA A 189 -0.18 2.42 8.31
N ALA A 190 0.55 1.33 8.09
CA ALA A 190 2.00 1.31 8.26
C ALA A 190 2.73 2.22 7.25
N CYS A 191 2.21 2.34 6.03
CA CYS A 191 2.73 3.33 5.07
C CYS A 191 2.42 4.77 5.53
N ASP A 192 1.24 5.04 6.11
CA ASP A 192 0.92 6.34 6.70
C ASP A 192 1.89 6.69 7.84
N ALA A 193 2.14 5.76 8.77
CA ALA A 193 3.08 5.94 9.88
C ALA A 193 4.51 6.22 9.40
N ALA A 194 4.98 5.49 8.38
CA ALA A 194 6.29 5.72 7.79
C ALA A 194 6.40 7.10 7.13
N VAL A 195 5.36 7.52 6.39
CA VAL A 195 5.33 8.84 5.73
C VAL A 195 5.26 9.96 6.76
N ALA A 196 4.52 9.80 7.87
CA ALA A 196 4.51 10.74 8.96
C ALA A 196 5.91 10.93 9.58
N ALA A 197 6.64 9.84 9.80
CA ALA A 197 8.01 9.90 10.30
C ALA A 197 8.97 10.62 9.31
N TYR A 198 8.79 10.45 7.99
CA TYR A 198 9.55 11.21 6.98
C TYR A 198 9.25 12.71 7.04
N GLN A 199 8.00 13.08 7.26
CA GLN A 199 7.58 14.49 7.40
C GLN A 199 8.20 15.11 8.64
N GLU A 200 8.14 14.42 9.78
CA GLU A 200 8.73 14.88 11.04
C GLU A 200 10.26 15.03 10.96
N ALA A 201 10.93 14.09 10.29
CA ALA A 201 12.36 14.16 10.04
C ALA A 201 12.76 15.26 9.03
N GLY A 202 11.79 15.85 8.33
CA GLY A 202 12.03 16.93 7.37
C GLY A 202 12.79 16.51 6.12
N VAL A 203 12.72 15.22 5.73
CA VAL A 203 13.31 14.76 4.46
C VAL A 203 12.47 15.22 3.27
N GLU A 204 13.12 15.39 2.12
CA GLU A 204 12.46 15.97 0.95
C GLU A 204 11.49 15.00 0.27
N ARG A 205 11.84 13.70 0.24
CA ARG A 205 11.07 12.68 -0.46
C ARG A 205 11.47 11.28 -0.03
N ALA A 206 10.53 10.38 -0.12
CA ALA A 206 10.74 8.97 0.20
C ALA A 206 9.72 8.08 -0.54
N VAL A 207 10.03 6.79 -0.61
CA VAL A 207 9.10 5.73 -0.96
C VAL A 207 9.25 4.62 0.06
N VAL A 208 8.14 4.10 0.52
CA VAL A 208 8.05 2.92 1.40
C VAL A 208 7.09 1.90 0.78
N SER A 209 7.44 0.63 0.89
CA SER A 209 6.58 -0.50 0.54
C SER A 209 6.44 -1.42 1.75
N VAL A 210 5.22 -1.77 2.10
CA VAL A 210 4.85 -2.72 3.15
C VAL A 210 3.97 -3.79 2.52
N GLY A 211 4.57 -4.92 2.13
CA GLY A 211 3.85 -5.93 1.35
C GLY A 211 3.25 -5.35 0.06
N GLY A 212 1.93 -5.47 -0.08
CA GLY A 212 1.15 -4.94 -1.22
C GLY A 212 0.83 -3.46 -1.18
N SER A 213 1.21 -2.74 -0.11
CA SER A 213 0.94 -1.31 0.07
C SER A 213 2.21 -0.48 -0.16
N VAL A 214 2.07 0.67 -0.82
CA VAL A 214 3.18 1.58 -1.17
C VAL A 214 2.79 3.00 -0.81
N GLY A 215 3.61 3.67 0.00
CA GLY A 215 3.52 5.11 0.25
C GLY A 215 4.60 5.86 -0.51
N VAL A 216 4.22 6.92 -1.23
CA VAL A 216 5.15 7.82 -1.91
C VAL A 216 5.00 9.23 -1.37
N TYR A 217 6.11 9.80 -0.93
CA TYR A 217 6.17 11.10 -0.28
C TYR A 217 7.11 12.05 -1.01
N GLY A 218 6.67 13.31 -1.15
CA GLY A 218 7.43 14.37 -1.79
C GLY A 218 7.56 14.21 -3.31
N GLU A 219 8.03 15.26 -3.95
CA GLU A 219 8.17 15.30 -5.40
C GLU A 219 9.57 14.91 -5.84
N LYS A 220 9.67 14.14 -6.92
CA LYS A 220 10.94 13.90 -7.57
C LYS A 220 11.45 15.17 -8.28
N PRO A 221 12.81 15.36 -8.40
CA PRO A 221 13.38 16.49 -9.11
C PRO A 221 12.82 16.62 -10.53
N PHE A 222 12.73 17.88 -11.00
CA PHE A 222 12.28 18.21 -12.36
C PHE A 222 10.84 17.77 -12.70
N GLY A 223 9.96 17.61 -11.69
CA GLY A 223 8.57 17.23 -11.88
C GLY A 223 8.37 15.77 -12.34
N GLN A 224 9.37 14.93 -12.14
CA GLN A 224 9.27 13.51 -12.45
C GLN A 224 8.28 12.84 -11.47
N LYS A 225 7.43 11.97 -12.00
CA LYS A 225 6.53 11.15 -11.19
C LYS A 225 7.24 9.91 -10.62
N TRP A 226 6.75 9.43 -9.49
CA TRP A 226 7.12 8.12 -8.96
C TRP A 226 6.59 7.03 -9.89
N GLN A 227 7.40 5.99 -10.08
CA GLN A 227 7.02 4.83 -10.89
C GLN A 227 6.77 3.67 -9.94
N VAL A 228 5.52 3.29 -9.78
CA VAL A 228 5.10 2.16 -8.93
C VAL A 228 4.69 1.02 -9.83
N SER A 229 5.36 -0.12 -9.72
CA SER A 229 5.07 -1.30 -10.50
C SER A 229 3.77 -1.96 -10.03
N VAL A 230 2.88 -2.26 -10.96
CA VAL A 230 1.72 -3.13 -10.73
C VAL A 230 2.16 -4.57 -11.02
N ARG A 231 1.99 -5.46 -10.03
CA ARG A 231 2.39 -6.87 -10.17
C ARG A 231 1.54 -7.59 -11.21
N ASN A 232 2.18 -8.47 -11.95
CA ASN A 232 1.48 -9.36 -12.89
C ASN A 232 0.88 -10.54 -12.09
N PRO A 233 -0.44 -10.79 -12.15
CA PRO A 233 -1.07 -11.91 -11.44
C PRO A 233 -0.54 -13.29 -11.80
N ASP A 234 -0.07 -13.49 -13.03
CA ASP A 234 0.37 -14.78 -13.55
C ASP A 234 1.88 -15.05 -13.38
N THR A 235 2.67 -14.00 -13.05
CA THR A 235 4.15 -14.09 -12.99
C THR A 235 4.72 -13.24 -11.87
N ASP A 236 6.01 -13.42 -11.55
CA ASP A 236 6.72 -12.56 -10.59
C ASP A 236 7.12 -11.19 -11.17
N GLY A 237 6.72 -10.88 -12.40
CA GLY A 237 7.06 -9.65 -13.10
C GLY A 237 6.06 -8.51 -12.88
N ALA A 238 6.37 -7.36 -13.47
CA ALA A 238 5.44 -6.24 -13.53
C ALA A 238 4.49 -6.38 -14.73
N LEU A 239 3.20 -6.17 -14.48
CA LEU A 239 2.18 -6.01 -15.50
C LEU A 239 2.32 -4.68 -16.22
N GLY A 240 2.60 -3.65 -15.45
CA GLY A 240 2.72 -2.27 -15.91
C GLY A 240 3.22 -1.36 -14.80
N VAL A 241 3.15 -0.07 -15.02
CA VAL A 241 3.65 0.95 -14.10
C VAL A 241 2.62 2.06 -13.93
N LEU A 242 2.33 2.42 -12.69
CA LEU A 242 1.59 3.62 -12.33
C LEU A 242 2.56 4.77 -12.04
N SER A 243 2.32 5.91 -12.69
CA SER A 243 3.10 7.14 -12.55
C SER A 243 2.36 8.13 -11.66
N VAL A 244 2.75 8.26 -10.39
CA VAL A 244 2.07 9.09 -9.38
C VAL A 244 2.99 10.17 -8.80
N SER A 245 2.43 11.28 -8.33
CA SER A 245 3.22 12.38 -7.74
C SER A 245 3.48 12.13 -6.25
N SER A 246 2.43 11.75 -5.51
CA SER A 246 2.45 11.41 -4.08
C SER A 246 1.19 10.62 -3.76
N GLY A 247 1.06 10.13 -2.53
CA GLY A 247 -0.09 9.38 -2.06
C GLY A 247 0.24 7.91 -1.81
N PHE A 248 -0.80 7.09 -1.72
CA PHE A 248 -0.68 5.70 -1.31
C PHE A 248 -1.37 4.80 -2.32
N LEU A 249 -0.77 3.64 -2.55
CA LEU A 249 -1.30 2.59 -3.40
C LEU A 249 -1.34 1.30 -2.62
N SER A 250 -2.48 0.64 -2.59
CA SER A 250 -2.60 -0.70 -2.01
C SER A 250 -3.23 -1.64 -3.02
N THR A 251 -2.75 -2.88 -3.05
CA THR A 251 -3.23 -3.91 -3.97
C THR A 251 -3.75 -5.10 -3.21
N SER A 252 -5.02 -5.45 -3.45
CA SER A 252 -5.63 -6.71 -3.06
C SER A 252 -5.67 -7.65 -4.27
N GLY A 253 -5.09 -8.85 -4.13
CA GLY A 253 -4.99 -9.83 -5.21
C GLY A 253 -5.18 -11.25 -4.73
N SER A 254 -5.96 -12.05 -5.48
CA SER A 254 -6.29 -13.45 -5.16
C SER A 254 -5.08 -14.37 -5.18
N TYR A 255 -3.99 -13.97 -5.81
CA TYR A 255 -2.77 -14.77 -6.00
C TYR A 255 -1.74 -14.67 -4.86
N GLU A 256 -1.98 -13.83 -3.84
CA GLU A 256 -0.99 -13.60 -2.77
C GLU A 256 -0.94 -14.73 -1.75
N LYS A 257 -2.07 -15.07 -1.16
CA LYS A 257 -2.21 -16.16 -0.20
C LYS A 257 -3.35 -17.05 -0.67
N GLN A 258 -3.00 -18.23 -1.16
CA GLN A 258 -3.97 -19.18 -1.70
C GLN A 258 -3.48 -20.61 -1.53
N PHE A 259 -4.42 -21.54 -1.49
CA PHE A 259 -4.15 -22.98 -1.57
C PHE A 259 -5.18 -23.65 -2.48
N THR A 260 -4.87 -24.88 -2.92
CA THR A 260 -5.77 -25.67 -3.75
C THR A 260 -6.11 -26.97 -3.05
N GLU A 261 -7.41 -27.24 -2.89
CA GLU A 261 -7.94 -28.49 -2.35
C GLU A 261 -9.01 -29.04 -3.29
N ASP A 262 -8.94 -30.31 -3.61
CA ASP A 262 -9.85 -31.01 -4.56
C ASP A 262 -10.02 -30.30 -5.93
N GLY A 263 -8.98 -29.60 -6.41
CA GLY A 263 -8.98 -28.89 -7.68
C GLY A 263 -9.65 -27.50 -7.66
N VAL A 264 -10.08 -27.04 -6.48
CA VAL A 264 -10.60 -25.67 -6.24
C VAL A 264 -9.54 -24.85 -5.54
N THR A 265 -9.30 -23.64 -6.03
CA THR A 265 -8.35 -22.70 -5.41
C THR A 265 -9.08 -21.72 -4.50
N TYR A 266 -8.63 -21.62 -3.27
CA TYR A 266 -9.15 -20.73 -2.25
C TYR A 266 -8.11 -19.67 -1.92
N HIS A 267 -8.51 -18.40 -1.84
CA HIS A 267 -7.63 -17.27 -1.50
C HIS A 267 -8.13 -16.51 -0.27
N HIS A 268 -7.25 -15.72 0.34
CA HIS A 268 -7.48 -15.05 1.63
C HIS A 268 -8.44 -13.86 1.61
N LEU A 269 -8.84 -13.36 0.44
CA LEU A 269 -9.79 -12.25 0.33
C LEU A 269 -11.20 -12.82 0.48
N LEU A 270 -11.71 -12.79 1.71
CA LEU A 270 -12.99 -13.38 2.09
C LEU A 270 -14.14 -12.40 1.87
N ASP A 271 -15.27 -12.91 1.41
CA ASP A 271 -16.55 -12.21 1.37
C ASP A 271 -17.21 -12.31 2.75
N PRO A 272 -17.41 -11.20 3.49
CA PRO A 272 -18.00 -11.19 4.80
C PRO A 272 -19.45 -11.72 4.83
N SER A 273 -20.16 -11.68 3.71
CA SER A 273 -21.54 -12.17 3.62
C SER A 273 -21.66 -13.70 3.52
N THR A 274 -20.61 -14.36 3.03
CA THR A 274 -20.59 -15.80 2.81
C THR A 274 -19.60 -16.55 3.69
N GLY A 275 -18.52 -15.87 4.13
CA GLY A 275 -17.40 -16.47 4.83
C GLY A 275 -16.47 -17.30 3.94
N TYR A 276 -16.63 -17.24 2.62
CA TYR A 276 -15.77 -17.88 1.62
C TYR A 276 -14.96 -16.85 0.85
N PRO A 277 -13.91 -17.28 0.12
CA PRO A 277 -13.21 -16.39 -0.82
C PRO A 277 -14.18 -15.70 -1.79
N ALA A 278 -14.00 -14.40 -1.98
CA ALA A 278 -14.84 -13.60 -2.86
C ALA A 278 -14.68 -14.03 -4.33
N ASP A 279 -15.78 -14.14 -5.06
CA ASP A 279 -15.81 -14.47 -6.50
C ASP A 279 -16.44 -13.30 -7.27
N SER A 280 -15.70 -12.22 -7.40
CA SER A 280 -16.15 -10.98 -8.04
C SER A 280 -15.71 -10.83 -9.51
N GLY A 281 -15.07 -11.87 -10.08
CA GLY A 281 -14.50 -11.81 -11.42
C GLY A 281 -13.18 -11.06 -11.52
N LEU A 282 -12.60 -10.64 -10.38
CA LEU A 282 -11.34 -9.91 -10.33
C LEU A 282 -10.16 -10.81 -9.96
N LEU A 283 -9.00 -10.56 -10.54
CA LEU A 283 -7.70 -11.09 -10.12
C LEU A 283 -7.05 -10.17 -9.10
N SER A 284 -7.14 -8.86 -9.30
CA SER A 284 -6.65 -7.86 -8.35
C SER A 284 -7.26 -6.49 -8.54
N VAL A 285 -7.18 -5.68 -7.49
CA VAL A 285 -7.52 -4.25 -7.49
C VAL A 285 -6.39 -3.48 -6.84
N THR A 286 -5.89 -2.46 -7.53
CA THR A 286 -4.94 -1.49 -6.97
C THR A 286 -5.65 -0.17 -6.78
N VAL A 287 -5.74 0.33 -5.56
CA VAL A 287 -6.38 1.62 -5.23
C VAL A 287 -5.30 2.66 -4.91
N TRP A 288 -5.40 3.83 -5.53
CA TRP A 288 -4.67 5.05 -5.15
C TRP A 288 -5.57 5.94 -4.30
N SER A 289 -5.03 6.42 -3.17
CA SER A 289 -5.73 7.32 -2.25
C SER A 289 -4.77 8.29 -1.57
N SER A 290 -5.32 9.28 -0.87
CA SER A 290 -4.58 10.23 -0.04
C SER A 290 -4.09 9.66 1.29
N SER A 291 -4.64 8.53 1.75
CA SER A 291 -4.26 7.80 2.97
C SER A 291 -3.96 6.33 2.66
N GLY A 292 -2.95 5.79 3.32
CA GLY A 292 -2.55 4.39 3.19
C GLY A 292 -3.60 3.45 3.78
N ALA A 293 -4.08 3.72 4.98
CA ALA A 293 -5.15 2.94 5.61
C ALA A 293 -6.39 2.88 4.72
N LEU A 294 -6.79 4.02 4.15
CA LEU A 294 -7.94 4.10 3.26
C LEU A 294 -7.70 3.33 1.96
N SER A 295 -6.52 3.46 1.32
CA SER A 295 -6.22 2.72 0.09
C SER A 295 -6.22 1.20 0.29
N ASP A 296 -5.73 0.72 1.45
CA ASP A 296 -5.70 -0.71 1.78
C ASP A 296 -7.12 -1.26 2.00
N ALA A 297 -7.93 -0.58 2.83
CA ALA A 297 -9.32 -0.94 3.07
C ALA A 297 -10.17 -0.92 1.78
N LEU A 298 -10.02 0.15 0.96
CA LEU A 298 -10.76 0.26 -0.31
C LEU A 298 -10.34 -0.80 -1.31
N SER A 299 -9.05 -1.19 -1.38
CA SER A 299 -8.62 -2.23 -2.31
C SER A 299 -9.29 -3.58 -2.03
N THR A 300 -9.47 -3.90 -0.74
CA THR A 300 -10.18 -5.12 -0.31
C THR A 300 -11.69 -5.00 -0.53
N ALA A 301 -12.30 -3.87 -0.17
CA ALA A 301 -13.71 -3.61 -0.43
C ALA A 301 -14.05 -3.75 -1.92
N CYS A 302 -13.26 -3.10 -2.78
CA CYS A 302 -13.44 -3.14 -4.24
C CYS A 302 -13.22 -4.54 -4.81
N PHE A 303 -12.29 -5.31 -4.25
CA PHE A 303 -12.10 -6.70 -4.68
C PHE A 303 -13.34 -7.56 -4.40
N VAL A 304 -13.97 -7.39 -3.24
CA VAL A 304 -15.19 -8.14 -2.86
C VAL A 304 -16.40 -7.68 -3.67
N LEU A 305 -16.59 -6.36 -3.83
CA LEU A 305 -17.71 -5.78 -4.59
C LEU A 305 -17.67 -6.08 -6.09
N GLY A 306 -16.46 -6.24 -6.65
CA GLY A 306 -16.30 -6.29 -8.10
C GLY A 306 -16.24 -4.89 -8.73
N LEU A 307 -16.04 -4.84 -10.05
CA LEU A 307 -15.75 -3.59 -10.75
C LEU A 307 -16.88 -2.56 -10.66
N GLU A 308 -18.11 -2.95 -11.05
CA GLU A 308 -19.22 -2.01 -11.19
C GLU A 308 -19.66 -1.42 -9.84
N ASP A 309 -19.81 -2.26 -8.83
CA ASP A 309 -20.28 -1.86 -7.49
C ASP A 309 -19.20 -1.11 -6.69
N SER A 310 -17.93 -1.13 -7.14
CA SER A 310 -16.84 -0.36 -6.55
C SER A 310 -16.84 1.12 -6.92
N LEU A 311 -17.41 1.51 -8.06
CA LEU A 311 -17.30 2.87 -8.58
C LEU A 311 -17.91 3.93 -7.65
N PRO A 312 -19.12 3.75 -7.11
CA PRO A 312 -19.69 4.71 -6.16
C PRO A 312 -18.89 4.84 -4.87
N LEU A 313 -18.28 3.72 -4.41
CA LEU A 313 -17.43 3.71 -3.21
C LEU A 313 -16.16 4.52 -3.45
N LEU A 314 -15.49 4.34 -4.57
CA LEU A 314 -14.29 5.09 -4.94
C LEU A 314 -14.55 6.58 -5.09
N GLU A 315 -15.70 6.96 -5.71
CA GLU A 315 -16.13 8.36 -5.83
C GLU A 315 -16.36 8.99 -4.45
N GLN A 316 -17.02 8.28 -3.53
CA GLN A 316 -17.29 8.78 -2.18
C GLN A 316 -16.01 9.14 -1.42
N PHE A 317 -14.91 8.40 -1.64
CA PHE A 317 -13.62 8.59 -0.97
C PHE A 317 -12.58 9.32 -1.83
N ASP A 318 -12.97 9.94 -2.94
CA ASP A 318 -12.05 10.62 -3.88
C ASP A 318 -10.82 9.77 -4.22
N SER A 319 -11.03 8.48 -4.47
CA SER A 319 -9.99 7.49 -4.71
C SER A 319 -10.07 6.94 -6.12
N GLN A 320 -8.94 6.44 -6.62
CA GLN A 320 -8.84 5.94 -7.98
C GLN A 320 -8.39 4.48 -7.97
N ALA A 321 -8.81 3.69 -8.95
CA ALA A 321 -8.48 2.28 -8.99
C ALA A 321 -8.08 1.77 -10.38
N LEU A 322 -7.26 0.71 -10.35
CA LEU A 322 -6.92 -0.15 -11.46
C LEU A 322 -7.45 -1.55 -11.13
N PHE A 323 -8.32 -2.07 -11.97
CA PHE A 323 -8.92 -3.40 -11.84
C PHE A 323 -8.33 -4.35 -12.87
N ILE A 324 -8.01 -5.57 -12.46
CA ILE A 324 -7.57 -6.65 -13.34
C ILE A 324 -8.57 -7.79 -13.21
N THR A 325 -9.23 -8.15 -14.33
CA THR A 325 -10.25 -9.20 -14.33
C THR A 325 -9.64 -10.59 -14.62
N GLN A 326 -10.44 -11.64 -14.34
CA GLN A 326 -10.09 -13.02 -14.66
C GLN A 326 -9.92 -13.26 -16.18
N GLU A 327 -10.57 -12.42 -17.03
CA GLU A 327 -10.40 -12.41 -18.49
C GLU A 327 -9.17 -11.63 -18.96
N ARG A 328 -8.28 -11.22 -18.02
CA ARG A 328 -7.05 -10.45 -18.30
C ARG A 328 -7.31 -9.09 -18.93
N GLN A 329 -8.45 -8.48 -18.59
CA GLN A 329 -8.77 -7.11 -18.96
C GLN A 329 -8.42 -6.16 -17.82
N ILE A 330 -7.93 -4.98 -18.18
CA ILE A 330 -7.56 -3.92 -17.26
C ILE A 330 -8.52 -2.77 -17.45
N TYR A 331 -9.14 -2.34 -16.37
CA TYR A 331 -9.99 -1.15 -16.31
C TYR A 331 -9.37 -0.14 -15.35
N LEU A 332 -9.45 1.14 -15.72
CA LEU A 332 -8.95 2.26 -14.93
C LEU A 332 -10.09 3.20 -14.59
N THR A 333 -10.09 3.76 -13.40
CA THR A 333 -10.89 4.99 -13.17
C THR A 333 -10.23 6.16 -13.89
N SER A 334 -10.99 7.21 -14.19
CA SER A 334 -10.58 8.33 -15.04
C SER A 334 -9.29 9.04 -14.56
N GLY A 335 -9.06 9.11 -13.25
CA GLY A 335 -7.84 9.71 -12.67
C GLY A 335 -6.54 8.94 -12.92
N LEU A 336 -6.61 7.68 -13.33
CA LEU A 336 -5.44 6.85 -13.63
C LEU A 336 -5.20 6.63 -15.14
N GLU A 337 -6.06 7.12 -16.03
CA GLU A 337 -5.98 6.89 -17.48
C GLU A 337 -4.60 7.29 -18.06
N ASP A 338 -4.13 8.49 -17.74
CA ASP A 338 -2.82 8.99 -18.19
C ASP A 338 -1.65 8.56 -17.26
N ALA A 339 -1.94 7.87 -16.17
CA ALA A 339 -0.95 7.48 -15.17
C ALA A 339 -0.44 6.06 -15.38
N PHE A 340 -1.21 5.18 -16.01
CA PHE A 340 -0.84 3.78 -16.18
C PHE A 340 -0.21 3.50 -17.54
N THR A 341 0.87 2.72 -17.53
CA THR A 341 1.52 2.21 -18.74
C THR A 341 1.61 0.70 -18.66
N LEU A 342 0.90 0.00 -19.56
CA LEU A 342 0.92 -1.47 -19.66
C LEU A 342 2.24 -1.93 -20.30
N SER A 343 2.87 -2.97 -19.72
CA SER A 343 4.12 -3.56 -20.20
C SER A 343 3.94 -5.00 -20.71
N SER A 344 2.95 -5.73 -20.19
CA SER A 344 2.70 -7.13 -20.56
C SER A 344 1.81 -7.22 -21.81
N GLY A 345 2.16 -8.14 -22.71
CA GLY A 345 1.35 -8.44 -23.91
C GLY A 345 0.19 -9.42 -23.66
N ASP A 346 0.13 -10.03 -22.48
CA ASP A 346 -0.88 -11.05 -22.13
C ASP A 346 -2.17 -10.45 -21.57
N TYR A 347 -2.17 -9.14 -21.31
CA TYR A 347 -3.28 -8.37 -20.77
C TYR A 347 -3.68 -7.25 -21.73
N THR A 348 -4.94 -6.86 -21.67
CA THR A 348 -5.50 -5.81 -22.53
C THR A 348 -6.03 -4.66 -21.70
N LEU A 349 -5.62 -3.43 -22.00
CA LEU A 349 -6.26 -2.23 -21.45
C LEU A 349 -7.63 -2.09 -22.14
N ALA A 350 -8.70 -2.40 -21.37
CA ALA A 350 -10.05 -2.50 -21.91
C ALA A 350 -10.76 -1.14 -21.96
N GLY A 351 -10.43 -0.24 -21.03
CA GLY A 351 -10.99 1.10 -21.01
C GLY A 351 -10.95 1.81 -19.68
N THR A 352 -11.59 2.97 -19.67
CA THR A 352 -11.82 3.80 -18.48
C THR A 352 -13.27 3.66 -18.01
N VAL A 353 -13.47 3.56 -16.70
CA VAL A 353 -14.76 3.40 -16.03
C VAL A 353 -15.04 4.52 -15.05
#